data_d4b8c538a5f7b71bea4a720e5115a571
#
_entry.id   d4b8c538a5f7b71bea4a720e5115a571
#
_cell.length_a   1.000
_cell.length_b   1.000
_cell.length_c   1.000
_cell.angle_alpha   90.00
_cell.angle_beta   90.00
_cell.angle_gamma   90.00
#
_symmetry.space_group_name_H-M   'P 1'
#
loop_
_entity.id
_entity.type
_entity.pdbx_description
1 polymer ?
#
loop_
_entity_poly.entity_id
_entity_poly.type
_entity_poly.pdbx_seq_one_letter_code
_entity_poly.pdbx_strand_id
1 'polypeptide(L)'
;MELTCKEQINDQFADREADFANAYYYFSQADNCTEGGKIGLDCFFPDLKDYESFFDYINQYGLSWDYVQPEDVTESGYYRYQLSWGGPSDEFRIYIKDCEFNPNDGFDFATMKVFYYFADWFDGALIEISKTSKAFEACRQLMEVEDMQ
;
A
#
# COMPACT_ATOMS: atom_id res chain seq x y z
N MET A 1 15.34 22.56 -14.79
CA MET A 1 15.38 22.51 -13.32
C MET A 1 14.69 21.23 -12.84
N GLU A 2 15.36 20.42 -12.07
CA GLU A 2 14.76 19.20 -11.55
C GLU A 2 13.85 19.51 -10.36
N LEU A 3 12.71 18.83 -10.31
CA LEU A 3 11.79 18.95 -9.19
C LEU A 3 12.34 18.21 -7.97
N THR A 4 12.10 18.76 -6.78
CA THR A 4 12.44 18.08 -5.53
C THR A 4 11.44 16.96 -5.25
N CYS A 5 11.80 16.03 -4.36
CA CYS A 5 10.88 14.97 -3.94
C CYS A 5 9.61 15.56 -3.32
N LYS A 6 9.73 16.64 -2.55
CA LYS A 6 8.56 17.32 -1.97
C LYS A 6 7.60 17.85 -3.04
N GLU A 7 8.14 18.32 -4.18
CA GLU A 7 7.33 18.80 -5.30
C GLU A 7 6.71 17.66 -6.11
N GLN A 8 7.34 16.48 -6.15
CA GLN A 8 6.91 15.34 -6.94
C GLN A 8 6.01 14.36 -6.20
N ILE A 9 6.09 14.33 -4.85
CA ILE A 9 5.53 13.23 -4.08
C ILE A 9 4.01 13.06 -4.25
N ASN A 10 3.27 14.15 -4.38
CA ASN A 10 1.82 14.07 -4.56
C ASN A 10 1.46 13.44 -5.90
N ASP A 11 2.19 13.77 -6.96
CA ASP A 11 1.95 13.18 -8.28
C ASP A 11 2.35 11.71 -8.30
N GLN A 12 3.46 11.35 -7.66
CA GLN A 12 3.89 9.96 -7.56
C GLN A 12 2.89 9.13 -6.76
N PHE A 13 2.40 9.69 -5.64
CA PHE A 13 1.37 9.00 -4.87
C PHE A 13 0.08 8.84 -5.66
N ALA A 14 -0.33 9.86 -6.43
CA ALA A 14 -1.56 9.79 -7.24
C ALA A 14 -1.50 8.64 -8.24
N ASP A 15 -0.34 8.38 -8.84
CA ASP A 15 -0.16 7.26 -9.76
C ASP A 15 -0.33 5.92 -9.04
N ARG A 16 0.24 5.79 -7.84
CA ARG A 16 0.08 4.57 -7.04
C ARG A 16 -1.36 4.38 -6.59
N GLU A 17 -2.00 5.45 -6.12
CA GLU A 17 -3.40 5.39 -5.70
C GLU A 17 -4.32 4.99 -6.86
N ALA A 18 -4.05 5.50 -8.06
CA ALA A 18 -4.84 5.13 -9.25
C ALA A 18 -4.75 3.63 -9.53
N ASP A 19 -3.56 3.03 -9.38
CA ASP A 19 -3.38 1.60 -9.59
C ASP A 19 -4.22 0.80 -8.57
N PHE A 20 -4.17 1.16 -7.30
CA PHE A 20 -4.94 0.47 -6.26
C PHE A 20 -6.45 0.72 -6.41
N ALA A 21 -6.84 1.93 -6.75
CA ALA A 21 -8.25 2.27 -6.96
C ALA A 21 -8.85 1.49 -8.12
N ASN A 22 -8.12 1.37 -9.24
CA ASN A 22 -8.56 0.60 -10.40
C ASN A 22 -8.70 -0.89 -10.05
N ALA A 23 -7.72 -1.44 -9.34
CA ALA A 23 -7.76 -2.84 -8.94
C ALA A 23 -8.91 -3.10 -7.96
N TYR A 24 -9.09 -2.22 -6.99
CA TYR A 24 -10.19 -2.36 -6.02
C TYR A 24 -11.55 -2.32 -6.73
N TYR A 25 -11.73 -1.38 -7.65
CA TYR A 25 -12.95 -1.28 -8.44
C TYR A 25 -13.19 -2.56 -9.26
N TYR A 26 -12.16 -3.02 -9.95
CA TYR A 26 -12.27 -4.22 -10.79
C TYR A 26 -12.75 -5.43 -9.98
N PHE A 27 -12.09 -5.73 -8.87
CA PHE A 27 -12.44 -6.92 -8.07
C PHE A 27 -13.79 -6.77 -7.38
N SER A 28 -14.16 -5.56 -6.96
CA SER A 28 -15.48 -5.30 -6.38
C SER A 28 -16.60 -5.54 -7.39
N GLN A 29 -16.38 -5.16 -8.65
CA GLN A 29 -17.38 -5.36 -9.70
C GLN A 29 -17.40 -6.81 -10.20
N ALA A 30 -16.21 -7.43 -10.34
CA ALA A 30 -16.09 -8.79 -10.85
C ALA A 30 -16.82 -9.81 -10.00
N ASP A 31 -16.86 -9.62 -8.68
CA ASP A 31 -17.49 -10.54 -7.74
C ASP A 31 -19.04 -10.55 -7.89
N ASN A 32 -19.60 -9.50 -8.47
CA ASN A 32 -21.06 -9.30 -8.50
C ASN A 32 -21.63 -9.10 -9.92
N CYS A 33 -20.84 -9.31 -10.96
CA CYS A 33 -21.28 -9.06 -12.32
C CYS A 33 -21.71 -10.34 -13.03
N THR A 34 -22.44 -10.17 -14.15
CA THR A 34 -22.77 -11.26 -15.08
C THR A 34 -21.55 -11.63 -15.92
N GLU A 35 -21.61 -12.74 -16.67
CA GLU A 35 -20.52 -13.11 -17.60
C GLU A 35 -20.26 -12.02 -18.63
N GLY A 36 -21.31 -11.41 -19.17
CA GLY A 36 -21.18 -10.31 -20.12
C GLY A 36 -20.51 -9.09 -19.49
N GLY A 37 -20.89 -8.78 -18.24
CA GLY A 37 -20.26 -7.71 -17.47
C GLY A 37 -18.79 -7.98 -17.20
N LYS A 38 -18.42 -9.24 -16.89
CA LYS A 38 -17.02 -9.64 -16.67
C LYS A 38 -16.18 -9.47 -17.93
N ILE A 39 -16.72 -9.83 -19.10
CA ILE A 39 -16.04 -9.62 -20.39
C ILE A 39 -15.76 -8.13 -20.59
N GLY A 40 -16.73 -7.26 -20.30
CA GLY A 40 -16.54 -5.81 -20.38
C GLY A 40 -15.46 -5.29 -19.44
N LEU A 41 -15.46 -5.76 -18.19
CA LEU A 41 -14.43 -5.41 -17.21
C LEU A 41 -13.04 -5.85 -17.68
N ASP A 42 -12.93 -7.07 -18.19
CA ASP A 42 -11.65 -7.63 -18.65
C ASP A 42 -11.13 -6.87 -19.86
N CYS A 43 -12.02 -6.39 -20.74
CA CYS A 43 -11.62 -5.54 -21.87
C CYS A 43 -11.12 -4.17 -21.41
N PHE A 44 -11.73 -3.62 -20.36
CA PHE A 44 -11.36 -2.30 -19.82
C PHE A 44 -10.09 -2.36 -18.97
N PHE A 45 -9.92 -3.47 -18.22
CA PHE A 45 -8.78 -3.68 -17.33
C PHE A 45 -8.06 -4.99 -17.69
N PRO A 46 -7.40 -5.06 -18.85
CA PRO A 46 -6.84 -6.34 -19.32
C PRO A 46 -5.71 -6.87 -18.45
N ASP A 47 -5.03 -6.00 -17.71
CA ASP A 47 -3.91 -6.39 -16.84
C ASP A 47 -4.36 -6.98 -15.51
N LEU A 48 -5.65 -6.85 -15.15
CA LEU A 48 -6.17 -7.26 -13.84
C LEU A 48 -6.82 -8.64 -13.86
N LYS A 49 -7.22 -9.14 -15.03
CA LYS A 49 -7.99 -10.37 -15.15
C LYS A 49 -7.27 -11.63 -14.65
N ASP A 50 -5.94 -11.60 -14.64
CA ASP A 50 -5.11 -12.76 -14.29
C ASP A 50 -4.87 -12.89 -12.77
N TYR A 51 -5.26 -11.87 -12.00
CA TYR A 51 -5.18 -11.92 -10.53
C TYR A 51 -6.48 -12.48 -9.94
N GLU A 52 -6.37 -13.23 -8.85
CA GLU A 52 -7.53 -13.88 -8.23
C GLU A 52 -8.36 -12.93 -7.38
N SER A 53 -7.72 -11.91 -6.78
CA SER A 53 -8.37 -11.01 -5.83
C SER A 53 -7.57 -9.73 -5.71
N PHE A 54 -8.17 -8.74 -5.05
CA PHE A 54 -7.45 -7.51 -4.70
C PHE A 54 -6.21 -7.83 -3.86
N PHE A 55 -6.33 -8.72 -2.88
CA PHE A 55 -5.17 -9.12 -2.07
C PHE A 55 -4.08 -9.77 -2.92
N ASP A 56 -4.46 -10.66 -3.85
CA ASP A 56 -3.50 -11.28 -4.76
C ASP A 56 -2.74 -10.20 -5.57
N TYR A 57 -3.48 -9.21 -6.06
CA TYR A 57 -2.91 -8.10 -6.80
C TYR A 57 -1.90 -7.31 -5.95
N ILE A 58 -2.28 -6.88 -4.73
CA ILE A 58 -1.38 -6.08 -3.90
C ILE A 58 -0.17 -6.88 -3.43
N ASN A 59 -0.34 -8.18 -3.23
CA ASN A 59 0.76 -9.04 -2.82
C ASN A 59 1.83 -9.18 -3.91
N GLN A 60 1.43 -9.09 -5.18
CA GLN A 60 2.34 -9.15 -6.32
C GLN A 60 2.80 -7.79 -6.81
N TYR A 61 2.07 -6.72 -6.49
CA TYR A 61 2.36 -5.36 -6.93
C TYR A 61 3.67 -4.83 -6.36
N GLY A 62 3.89 -5.03 -5.07
CA GLY A 62 5.09 -4.56 -4.40
C GLY A 62 6.28 -5.49 -4.58
N LEU A 63 7.45 -4.94 -4.35
CA LEU A 63 8.72 -5.67 -4.48
C LEU A 63 9.05 -6.47 -3.22
N SER A 64 8.73 -5.93 -2.04
CA SER A 64 9.04 -6.58 -0.78
C SER A 64 8.18 -6.04 0.35
N TRP A 65 8.09 -6.84 1.40
CA TRP A 65 7.38 -6.53 2.64
C TRP A 65 8.27 -6.92 3.80
N ASP A 66 8.61 -5.96 4.67
CA ASP A 66 9.47 -6.23 5.81
C ASP A 66 9.17 -5.27 6.97
N TYR A 67 9.72 -5.59 8.14
CA TYR A 67 9.66 -4.72 9.31
C TYR A 67 11.00 -4.02 9.47
N VAL A 68 10.96 -2.69 9.64
CA VAL A 68 12.14 -1.87 9.85
C VAL A 68 12.24 -1.52 11.32
N GLN A 69 13.32 -1.98 11.97
CA GLN A 69 13.57 -1.71 13.38
C GLN A 69 13.83 -0.22 13.61
N PRO A 70 13.41 0.34 14.76
CA PRO A 70 13.76 1.71 15.08
C PRO A 70 15.27 1.83 15.32
N GLU A 71 15.85 2.94 14.85
CA GLU A 71 17.29 3.22 15.07
C GLU A 71 17.57 3.63 16.53
N ASP A 72 16.56 4.18 17.20
CA ASP A 72 16.65 4.67 18.57
C ASP A 72 15.45 4.14 19.36
N VAL A 73 15.62 3.92 20.65
CA VAL A 73 14.55 3.48 21.57
C VAL A 73 13.39 4.48 21.66
N THR A 74 13.61 5.73 21.28
CA THR A 74 12.57 6.76 21.26
C THR A 74 11.76 6.77 19.98
N GLU A 75 12.20 6.03 18.96
CA GLU A 75 11.52 5.96 17.66
C GLU A 75 10.70 4.69 17.57
N SER A 76 9.65 4.73 16.74
CA SER A 76 8.84 3.56 16.42
C SER A 76 9.38 2.89 15.17
N GLY A 77 9.38 1.56 15.15
CA GLY A 77 9.58 0.82 13.92
C GLY A 77 8.34 0.90 13.03
N TYR A 78 8.48 0.42 11.81
CA TYR A 78 7.36 0.42 10.85
C TYR A 78 7.45 -0.79 9.93
N TYR A 79 6.29 -1.19 9.40
CA TYR A 79 6.25 -2.16 8.30
C TYR A 79 6.42 -1.41 6.99
N ARG A 80 7.26 -1.95 6.11
CA ARG A 80 7.60 -1.32 4.84
C ARG A 80 7.08 -2.16 3.68
N TYR A 81 6.23 -1.54 2.86
CA TYR A 81 5.76 -2.09 1.59
C TYR A 81 6.53 -1.37 0.49
N GLN A 82 7.59 -2.01 0.00
CA GLN A 82 8.48 -1.41 -0.99
C GLN A 82 7.87 -1.56 -2.37
N LEU A 83 7.74 -0.46 -3.10
CA LEU A 83 7.10 -0.44 -4.41
C LEU A 83 8.10 -0.40 -5.55
N SER A 84 9.20 0.35 -5.39
CA SER A 84 10.25 0.44 -6.41
C SER A 84 11.60 0.67 -5.78
N TRP A 85 12.64 0.28 -6.50
CA TRP A 85 14.04 0.52 -6.15
C TRP A 85 14.70 1.30 -7.29
N GLY A 86 15.81 1.95 -7.00
CA GLY A 86 16.63 2.58 -8.02
C GLY A 86 16.96 4.01 -7.69
N GLY A 87 17.25 4.84 -8.70
CA GLY A 87 17.50 6.26 -8.56
C GLY A 87 16.34 6.90 -7.82
N PRO A 88 15.11 6.98 -8.43
CA PRO A 88 13.91 7.18 -7.63
C PRO A 88 13.43 5.85 -7.04
N SER A 89 12.96 5.89 -5.79
CA SER A 89 12.34 4.75 -5.13
C SER A 89 11.16 5.22 -4.30
N ASP A 90 10.23 4.32 -4.03
CA ASP A 90 9.08 4.66 -3.22
C ASP A 90 8.59 3.46 -2.40
N GLU A 91 7.94 3.78 -1.29
CA GLU A 91 7.43 2.78 -0.35
C GLU A 91 6.29 3.34 0.47
N PHE A 92 5.45 2.45 1.01
CA PHE A 92 4.53 2.80 2.09
C PHE A 92 5.15 2.37 3.41
N ARG A 93 5.03 3.24 4.42
CA ARG A 93 5.46 2.98 5.79
C ARG A 93 4.24 2.93 6.68
N ILE A 94 4.07 1.82 7.39
CA ILE A 94 2.88 1.54 8.18
C ILE A 94 3.26 1.49 9.64
N TYR A 95 2.66 2.39 10.43
CA TYR A 95 2.84 2.46 11.88
C TYR A 95 1.57 1.98 12.55
N ILE A 96 1.70 1.02 13.45
CA ILE A 96 0.56 0.42 14.16
C ILE A 96 1.02 -0.02 15.54
N LYS A 97 0.15 0.08 16.53
CA LYS A 97 0.46 -0.38 17.87
C LYS A 97 0.07 -1.83 18.04
N ASP A 98 0.96 -2.59 18.66
CA ASP A 98 0.68 -3.94 19.13
C ASP A 98 -0.08 -3.85 20.45
N CYS A 99 -0.92 -4.85 20.73
CA CYS A 99 -1.52 -5.00 22.04
C CYS A 99 -0.52 -5.68 22.99
N GLU A 100 0.37 -4.89 23.59
CA GLU A 100 1.44 -5.40 24.46
C GLU A 100 0.91 -6.14 25.70
N PHE A 101 -0.28 -5.76 26.18
CA PHE A 101 -0.86 -6.31 27.39
C PHE A 101 -1.81 -7.48 27.13
N ASN A 102 -2.14 -7.74 25.89
CA ASN A 102 -2.98 -8.87 25.50
C ASN A 102 -2.53 -9.44 24.16
N PRO A 103 -1.57 -10.38 24.19
CA PRO A 103 -0.98 -10.93 22.97
C PRO A 103 -1.99 -11.67 22.07
N ASN A 104 -3.20 -11.94 22.55
CA ASN A 104 -4.24 -12.59 21.75
C ASN A 104 -5.07 -11.60 20.93
N ASP A 105 -4.95 -10.30 21.19
CA ASP A 105 -5.75 -9.27 20.50
C ASP A 105 -5.09 -8.74 19.24
N GLY A 106 -3.80 -9.05 19.01
CA GLY A 106 -3.09 -8.64 17.80
C GLY A 106 -2.83 -7.14 17.72
N PHE A 107 -2.76 -6.63 16.49
CA PHE A 107 -2.49 -5.22 16.24
C PHE A 107 -3.72 -4.35 16.53
N ASP A 108 -3.48 -3.14 17.02
CA ASP A 108 -4.53 -2.16 17.22
C ASP A 108 -4.73 -1.34 15.94
N PHE A 109 -5.61 -1.81 15.08
CA PHE A 109 -5.87 -1.19 13.77
C PHE A 109 -6.43 0.23 13.88
N ALA A 110 -7.01 0.60 15.01
CA ALA A 110 -7.47 1.98 15.22
C ALA A 110 -6.31 2.98 15.26
N THR A 111 -5.11 2.52 15.60
CA THR A 111 -3.91 3.36 15.65
C THR A 111 -3.13 3.40 14.35
N MET A 112 -3.55 2.62 13.35
CA MET A 112 -2.79 2.48 12.09
C MET A 112 -2.71 3.79 11.34
N LYS A 113 -1.48 4.16 10.96
CA LYS A 113 -1.17 5.29 10.10
C LYS A 113 -0.28 4.82 8.96
N VAL A 114 -0.52 5.32 7.78
CA VAL A 114 0.26 4.97 6.60
C VAL A 114 0.83 6.24 5.98
N PHE A 115 2.12 6.19 5.70
CA PHE A 115 2.84 7.27 5.04
C PHE A 115 3.37 6.76 3.70
N TYR A 116 3.35 7.63 2.70
CA TYR A 116 4.00 7.37 1.44
C TYR A 116 5.33 8.11 1.43
N TYR A 117 6.42 7.38 1.16
CA TYR A 117 7.77 7.90 1.10
C TYR A 117 8.28 7.81 -0.33
N PHE A 118 8.77 8.93 -0.85
CA PHE A 118 9.37 9.02 -2.19
C PHE A 118 10.77 9.59 -2.04
N ALA A 119 11.76 8.89 -2.59
CA ALA A 119 13.17 9.27 -2.51
C ALA A 119 13.81 9.26 -3.89
N ASP A 120 14.71 10.21 -4.12
CA ASP A 120 15.50 10.29 -5.34
C ASP A 120 16.91 10.76 -4.98
N TRP A 121 17.88 9.84 -5.06
CA TRP A 121 19.27 10.06 -4.66
C TRP A 121 19.34 10.50 -3.19
N PHE A 122 19.76 11.74 -2.92
CA PHE A 122 19.96 12.26 -1.57
C PHE A 122 18.74 13.04 -1.04
N ASP A 123 17.68 13.08 -1.81
CA ASP A 123 16.45 13.80 -1.45
C ASP A 123 15.33 12.80 -1.15
N GLY A 124 14.47 13.16 -0.22
CA GLY A 124 13.30 12.33 0.14
C GLY A 124 12.18 13.18 0.70
N ALA A 125 10.97 12.68 0.57
CA ALA A 125 9.77 13.32 1.10
C ALA A 125 8.80 12.27 1.64
N LEU A 126 7.98 12.66 2.60
CA LEU A 126 7.03 11.79 3.29
C LEU A 126 5.70 12.50 3.41
N ILE A 127 4.61 11.83 3.06
CA ILE A 127 3.25 12.35 3.29
C ILE A 127 2.41 11.27 3.97
N GLU A 128 1.54 11.70 4.88
CA GLU A 128 0.54 10.81 5.45
C GLU A 128 -0.62 10.66 4.47
N ILE A 129 -1.08 9.42 4.24
CA ILE A 129 -2.19 9.17 3.32
C ILE A 129 -3.50 9.02 4.07
N SER A 130 -4.60 9.37 3.39
CA SER A 130 -5.93 9.31 3.96
C SER A 130 -6.37 7.86 4.21
N LYS A 131 -7.08 7.64 5.31
CA LYS A 131 -7.68 6.34 5.64
C LYS A 131 -8.73 5.90 4.62
N THR A 132 -9.23 6.82 3.81
CA THR A 132 -10.22 6.52 2.76
C THR A 132 -9.58 6.14 1.43
N SER A 133 -8.26 6.27 1.28
CA SER A 133 -7.57 5.91 0.05
C SER A 133 -7.51 4.39 -0.13
N LYS A 134 -7.41 3.95 -1.39
CA LYS A 134 -7.27 2.51 -1.69
C LYS A 134 -5.88 2.00 -1.39
N ALA A 135 -4.87 2.87 -1.44
CA ALA A 135 -3.53 2.52 -0.98
C ALA A 135 -3.54 2.18 0.52
N PHE A 136 -4.30 2.93 1.34
CA PHE A 136 -4.46 2.62 2.76
C PHE A 136 -5.12 1.25 2.94
N GLU A 137 -6.17 0.97 2.15
CA GLU A 137 -6.87 -0.33 2.20
C GLU A 137 -5.92 -1.48 1.84
N ALA A 138 -5.05 -1.28 0.84
CA ALA A 138 -4.04 -2.27 0.47
C ALA A 138 -3.10 -2.55 1.65
N CYS A 139 -2.60 -1.51 2.30
CA CYS A 139 -1.72 -1.65 3.47
C CYS A 139 -2.45 -2.32 4.63
N ARG A 140 -3.74 -2.01 4.83
CA ARG A 140 -4.55 -2.62 5.89
C ARG A 140 -4.67 -4.14 5.67
N GLN A 141 -4.90 -4.56 4.44
CA GLN A 141 -5.01 -5.99 4.13
C GLN A 141 -3.68 -6.72 4.34
N LEU A 142 -2.56 -6.10 3.98
CA LEU A 142 -1.23 -6.67 4.25
C LEU A 142 -0.99 -6.81 5.75
N MET A 143 -1.41 -5.83 6.55
CA MET A 143 -1.29 -5.89 8.01
C MET A 143 -2.21 -6.94 8.64
N GLU A 144 -3.39 -7.17 8.08
CA GLU A 144 -4.27 -8.23 8.56
C GLU A 144 -3.64 -9.61 8.41
N VAL A 145 -2.95 -9.85 7.29
CA VAL A 145 -2.24 -11.11 7.08
C VAL A 145 -1.07 -11.24 8.03
N GLU A 146 -0.31 -10.17 8.27
CA GLU A 146 0.79 -10.14 9.22
C GLU A 146 0.30 -10.45 10.65
N ASP A 147 -0.86 -9.89 11.02
CA ASP A 147 -1.49 -10.08 12.33
C ASP A 147 -1.89 -11.54 12.59
N MET A 148 -2.16 -12.29 11.53
CA MET A 148 -2.57 -13.70 11.60
C MET A 148 -1.40 -14.67 11.78
N GLN A 149 -0.17 -14.19 11.71
CA GLN A 149 1.03 -15.03 11.81
C GLN A 149 1.63 -15.10 13.25
#